data_57f4f0e15fab2a5fe305c179106d3c1d
#
_entry.id   57f4f0e15fab2a5fe305c179106d3c1d
#
_cell.length_a   1.000
_cell.length_b   1.000
_cell.length_c   1.000
_cell.angle_alpha   90.00
_cell.angle_beta   90.00
_cell.angle_gamma   90.00
#
_symmetry.space_group_name_H-M   'P 1'
#
loop_
_entity.id
_entity.type
_entity.pdbx_description
1 polymer ?
#
loop_
_entity_poly.entity_id
_entity_poly.type
_entity_poly.pdbx_seq_one_letter_code
_entity_poly.pdbx_strand_id
1 'polypeptide(L)'
;EAEAEAEAAEPAELATGAPARNKLMPRMDISAHWHAFPPVEVLAAASESELRELGLGYRAKFVRNAAVKLVAAAEREGFESGAAYLLSLRSRPRPEVISALLALDGVGPKVADCVALFSLDQVDAIPVDTHVWRIACRDYDTSLSACRSLTPAVYERVGDLFRRRFGDHAGWVQRAATPPSPLRLAPPTHRRVAI
;
A
#
# COMPACT_ATOMS: atom_id res chain seq x y z
N GLU A 1 24.64 70.59 24.47
CA GLU A 1 23.55 70.46 25.45
C GLU A 1 22.24 70.30 24.73
N ALA A 2 21.83 69.11 24.53
CA ALA A 2 20.43 68.67 24.38
C ALA A 2 20.45 67.12 24.39
N GLU A 3 20.16 66.61 25.52
CA GLU A 3 19.85 65.16 25.73
C GLU A 3 18.56 64.83 25.03
N ALA A 4 18.57 63.86 24.13
CA ALA A 4 17.37 63.30 23.51
C ALA A 4 17.16 61.92 24.14
N GLU A 5 16.13 61.87 24.99
CA GLU A 5 15.61 60.64 25.58
C GLU A 5 15.20 59.66 24.48
N ALA A 6 15.82 58.47 24.47
CA ALA A 6 15.41 57.38 23.64
C ALA A 6 14.34 56.57 24.37
N GLU A 7 13.09 56.76 23.95
CA GLU A 7 11.93 55.98 24.40
C GLU A 7 12.09 54.52 23.93
N ALA A 8 12.24 53.65 24.90
CA ALA A 8 12.36 52.20 24.64
C ALA A 8 10.99 51.66 24.26
N ALA A 9 10.84 51.27 22.98
CA ALA A 9 9.69 50.53 22.52
C ALA A 9 9.71 49.10 23.08
N GLU A 10 8.69 48.73 23.83
CA GLU A 10 8.44 47.38 24.29
C GLU A 10 8.33 46.41 23.11
N PRO A 11 8.91 45.20 23.17
CA PRO A 11 8.72 44.19 22.14
C PRO A 11 7.31 43.64 22.17
N ALA A 12 6.60 43.77 21.06
CA ALA A 12 5.30 43.15 20.82
C ALA A 12 5.34 41.66 21.13
N GLU A 13 4.50 41.24 22.04
CA GLU A 13 4.26 39.86 22.41
C GLU A 13 3.75 39.07 21.19
N LEU A 14 4.61 38.24 20.62
CA LEU A 14 4.21 37.29 19.57
C LEU A 14 3.23 36.29 20.22
N ALA A 15 1.95 36.48 19.92
CA ALA A 15 0.93 35.48 20.22
C ALA A 15 1.29 34.16 19.60
N THR A 16 1.90 33.27 20.38
CA THR A 16 2.07 31.87 20.07
C THR A 16 0.71 31.19 20.03
N GLY A 17 0.01 31.30 18.89
CA GLY A 17 -1.16 30.50 18.60
C GLY A 17 -0.75 29.05 18.56
N ALA A 18 -0.97 28.33 19.65
CA ALA A 18 -0.86 26.87 19.65
C ALA A 18 -1.74 26.32 18.54
N PRO A 19 -1.23 25.42 17.68
CA PRO A 19 -2.03 24.86 16.62
C PRO A 19 -3.26 24.19 17.22
N ALA A 20 -4.45 24.55 16.71
CA ALA A 20 -5.71 23.98 17.12
C ALA A 20 -5.57 22.45 17.14
N ARG A 21 -5.70 21.84 18.33
CA ARG A 21 -5.65 20.39 18.52
C ARG A 21 -6.62 19.75 17.53
N ASN A 22 -6.07 19.01 16.60
CA ASN A 22 -6.81 18.27 15.58
C ASN A 22 -7.80 17.32 16.28
N LYS A 23 -9.08 17.68 16.27
CA LYS A 23 -10.18 16.97 16.91
C LYS A 23 -10.56 15.65 16.18
N LEU A 24 -9.73 15.20 15.24
CA LEU A 24 -10.09 14.19 14.23
C LEU A 24 -9.58 12.77 14.51
N MET A 25 -8.83 12.54 15.58
CA MET A 25 -8.52 11.17 15.98
C MET A 25 -9.32 10.83 17.24
N PRO A 26 -10.28 9.92 17.17
CA PRO A 26 -10.81 9.33 18.39
C PRO A 26 -9.62 8.77 19.16
N ARG A 27 -9.54 9.05 20.47
CA ARG A 27 -8.54 8.41 21.32
C ARG A 27 -8.69 6.91 21.10
N MET A 28 -7.69 6.29 20.46
CA MET A 28 -7.64 4.84 20.38
C MET A 28 -7.62 4.34 21.82
N ASP A 29 -8.60 3.53 22.15
CA ASP A 29 -8.62 2.83 23.42
C ASP A 29 -7.45 1.87 23.41
N ILE A 30 -6.35 2.23 24.10
CA ILE A 30 -5.15 1.41 24.24
C ILE A 30 -5.40 0.17 25.10
N SER A 31 -6.59 -0.01 25.65
CA SER A 31 -7.04 -1.27 26.26
C SER A 31 -7.48 -2.31 25.21
N ALA A 32 -7.57 -1.93 23.92
CA ALA A 32 -7.87 -2.85 22.85
C ALA A 32 -6.80 -3.95 22.80
N HIS A 33 -7.24 -5.21 22.85
CA HIS A 33 -6.36 -6.35 22.70
C HIS A 33 -5.83 -6.39 21.26
N TRP A 34 -4.53 -6.16 21.11
CA TRP A 34 -3.84 -6.29 19.81
C TRP A 34 -3.53 -7.76 19.57
N HIS A 35 -3.90 -8.25 18.41
CA HIS A 35 -3.60 -9.61 17.98
C HIS A 35 -2.59 -9.57 16.83
N ALA A 36 -1.69 -10.55 16.81
CA ALA A 36 -0.84 -10.76 15.65
C ALA A 36 -1.69 -11.20 14.44
N PHE A 37 -1.20 -10.89 13.23
CA PHE A 37 -1.82 -11.43 12.02
C PHE A 37 -1.74 -12.97 12.05
N PRO A 38 -2.83 -13.69 11.70
CA PRO A 38 -2.85 -15.14 11.79
C PRO A 38 -1.84 -15.78 10.82
N PRO A 39 -1.21 -16.90 11.19
CA PRO A 39 -0.38 -17.67 10.28
C PRO A 39 -1.13 -18.12 9.02
N VAL A 40 -0.38 -18.33 7.93
CA VAL A 40 -0.95 -18.74 6.63
C VAL A 40 -1.73 -20.04 6.75
N GLU A 41 -1.25 -20.98 7.54
CA GLU A 41 -1.85 -22.29 7.81
C GLU A 41 -3.22 -22.15 8.49
N VAL A 42 -3.35 -21.22 9.42
CA VAL A 42 -4.62 -20.90 10.09
C VAL A 42 -5.63 -20.32 9.08
N LEU A 43 -5.18 -19.41 8.21
CA LEU A 43 -6.03 -18.86 7.16
C LEU A 43 -6.43 -19.90 6.12
N ALA A 44 -5.56 -20.86 5.81
CA ALA A 44 -5.85 -21.98 4.90
C ALA A 44 -6.90 -22.93 5.48
N ALA A 45 -6.87 -23.15 6.80
CA ALA A 45 -7.82 -24.01 7.52
C ALA A 45 -9.16 -23.34 7.81
N ALA A 46 -9.21 -21.99 7.84
CA ALA A 46 -10.44 -21.24 8.08
C ALA A 46 -11.50 -21.50 7.00
N SER A 47 -12.76 -21.54 7.39
CA SER A 47 -13.88 -21.61 6.46
C SER A 47 -14.15 -20.24 5.78
N GLU A 48 -14.74 -20.26 4.59
CA GLU A 48 -15.13 -19.01 3.93
C GLU A 48 -16.19 -18.25 4.75
N SER A 49 -17.06 -18.94 5.49
CA SER A 49 -18.09 -18.32 6.35
C SER A 49 -17.47 -17.53 7.49
N GLU A 50 -16.50 -18.12 8.22
CA GLU A 50 -15.77 -17.41 9.29
C GLU A 50 -15.10 -16.15 8.77
N LEU A 51 -14.41 -16.23 7.63
CA LEU A 51 -13.78 -15.07 7.02
C LEU A 51 -14.78 -14.00 6.56
N ARG A 52 -15.98 -14.40 6.12
CA ARG A 52 -17.07 -13.47 5.77
C ARG A 52 -17.63 -12.76 7.00
N GLU A 53 -17.79 -13.45 8.12
CA GLU A 53 -18.24 -12.89 9.41
C GLU A 53 -17.27 -11.83 9.93
N LEU A 54 -15.96 -12.00 9.67
CA LEU A 54 -14.93 -10.99 9.96
C LEU A 54 -14.99 -9.75 9.02
N GLY A 55 -15.95 -9.68 8.13
CA GLY A 55 -16.15 -8.52 7.25
C GLY A 55 -15.37 -8.55 5.95
N LEU A 56 -14.73 -9.67 5.57
CA LEU A 56 -13.98 -9.76 4.31
C LEU A 56 -14.90 -9.80 3.07
N GLY A 57 -16.19 -10.08 3.25
CA GLY A 57 -17.17 -10.15 2.16
C GLY A 57 -16.73 -11.13 1.06
N TYR A 58 -16.79 -10.72 -0.20
CA TYR A 58 -16.37 -11.56 -1.34
C TYR A 58 -14.88 -11.90 -1.36
N ARG A 59 -14.04 -11.15 -0.62
CA ARG A 59 -12.61 -11.40 -0.52
C ARG A 59 -12.27 -12.61 0.33
N ALA A 60 -13.19 -13.08 1.17
CA ALA A 60 -13.00 -14.26 2.01
C ALA A 60 -12.49 -15.47 1.22
N LYS A 61 -13.13 -15.75 0.07
CA LYS A 61 -12.71 -16.81 -0.84
C LYS A 61 -11.27 -16.62 -1.33
N PHE A 62 -10.89 -15.40 -1.71
CA PHE A 62 -9.54 -15.13 -2.21
C PHE A 62 -8.48 -15.30 -1.12
N VAL A 63 -8.74 -14.79 0.10
CA VAL A 63 -7.82 -14.93 1.23
C VAL A 63 -7.57 -16.40 1.55
N ARG A 64 -8.66 -17.19 1.69
CA ARG A 64 -8.55 -18.62 1.95
C ARG A 64 -7.79 -19.36 0.85
N ASN A 65 -8.18 -19.17 -0.40
CA ASN A 65 -7.57 -19.88 -1.52
C ASN A 65 -6.09 -19.49 -1.71
N ALA A 66 -5.74 -18.22 -1.53
CA ALA A 66 -4.36 -17.78 -1.57
C ALA A 66 -3.53 -18.45 -0.45
N ALA A 67 -4.08 -18.55 0.77
CA ALA A 67 -3.43 -19.24 1.86
C ALA A 67 -3.22 -20.74 1.58
N VAL A 68 -4.24 -21.43 1.05
CA VAL A 68 -4.12 -22.85 0.64
C VAL A 68 -3.03 -23.02 -0.41
N LYS A 69 -2.97 -22.15 -1.42
CA LYS A 69 -1.93 -22.21 -2.46
C LYS A 69 -0.54 -21.94 -1.92
N LEU A 70 -0.39 -21.05 -0.94
CA LEU A 70 0.89 -20.77 -0.29
C LEU A 70 1.39 -21.97 0.51
N VAL A 71 0.51 -22.64 1.27
CA VAL A 71 0.84 -23.87 1.99
C VAL A 71 1.29 -24.95 1.00
N ALA A 72 0.51 -25.18 -0.06
CA ALA A 72 0.85 -26.17 -1.09
C ALA A 72 2.16 -25.83 -1.83
N ALA A 73 2.47 -24.56 -2.04
CA ALA A 73 3.73 -24.14 -2.63
C ALA A 73 4.91 -24.39 -1.70
N ALA A 74 4.76 -24.12 -0.40
CA ALA A 74 5.76 -24.40 0.61
C ALA A 74 6.07 -25.90 0.69
N GLU A 75 5.04 -26.76 0.75
CA GLU A 75 5.19 -28.21 0.77
C GLU A 75 5.91 -28.72 -0.48
N ARG A 76 5.51 -28.24 -1.67
CA ARG A 76 6.12 -28.66 -2.94
C ARG A 76 7.60 -28.30 -3.04
N GLU A 77 8.00 -27.15 -2.49
CA GLU A 77 9.38 -26.65 -2.56
C GLU A 77 10.20 -26.97 -1.30
N GLY A 78 9.62 -27.69 -0.31
CA GLY A 78 10.31 -28.15 0.88
C GLY A 78 10.54 -27.08 1.94
N PHE A 79 9.70 -26.06 1.99
CA PHE A 79 9.73 -25.04 3.05
C PHE A 79 8.86 -25.47 4.24
N GLU A 80 9.27 -25.06 5.44
CA GLU A 80 8.58 -25.39 6.70
C GLU A 80 7.20 -24.73 6.84
N SER A 81 6.94 -23.62 6.12
CA SER A 81 5.68 -22.88 6.20
C SER A 81 5.45 -22.02 4.93
N GLY A 82 4.18 -21.62 4.70
CA GLY A 82 3.85 -20.68 3.66
C GLY A 82 4.55 -19.32 3.83
N ALA A 83 4.81 -18.90 5.07
CA ALA A 83 5.56 -17.69 5.37
C ALA A 83 7.05 -17.84 4.98
N ALA A 84 7.67 -18.98 5.27
CA ALA A 84 9.05 -19.27 4.86
C ALA A 84 9.20 -19.30 3.33
N TYR A 85 8.23 -19.90 2.63
CA TYR A 85 8.18 -19.85 1.18
C TYR A 85 8.12 -18.41 0.65
N LEU A 86 7.21 -17.57 1.16
CA LEU A 86 7.12 -16.16 0.76
C LEU A 86 8.43 -15.42 1.03
N LEU A 87 9.05 -15.65 2.18
CA LEU A 87 10.33 -15.02 2.52
C LEU A 87 11.44 -15.40 1.53
N SER A 88 11.43 -16.65 1.04
CA SER A 88 12.40 -17.12 0.03
C SER A 88 12.32 -16.36 -1.29
N LEU A 89 11.14 -15.80 -1.61
CA LEU A 89 10.95 -15.02 -2.84
C LEU A 89 11.77 -13.73 -2.86
N ARG A 90 12.18 -13.20 -1.70
CA ARG A 90 13.02 -11.98 -1.64
C ARG A 90 14.32 -12.08 -2.42
N SER A 91 14.92 -13.26 -2.43
CA SER A 91 16.19 -13.51 -3.12
C SER A 91 16.05 -14.00 -4.55
N ARG A 92 14.81 -14.15 -5.05
CA ARG A 92 14.57 -14.60 -6.42
C ARG A 92 14.50 -13.43 -7.40
N PRO A 93 14.79 -13.69 -8.69
CA PRO A 93 14.58 -12.69 -9.75
C PRO A 93 13.11 -12.23 -9.81
N ARG A 94 12.90 -10.92 -10.03
CA ARG A 94 11.56 -10.31 -10.10
C ARG A 94 10.54 -11.09 -10.97
N PRO A 95 10.89 -11.59 -12.18
CA PRO A 95 9.92 -12.34 -12.99
C PRO A 95 9.37 -13.58 -12.29
N GLU A 96 10.21 -14.30 -11.54
CA GLU A 96 9.79 -15.46 -10.76
C GLU A 96 8.90 -15.05 -9.60
N VAL A 97 9.25 -13.97 -8.89
CA VAL A 97 8.45 -13.40 -7.81
C VAL A 97 7.06 -13.02 -8.30
N ILE A 98 6.98 -12.28 -9.40
CA ILE A 98 5.70 -11.85 -9.96
C ILE A 98 4.88 -13.06 -10.43
N SER A 99 5.50 -14.05 -11.07
CA SER A 99 4.83 -15.29 -11.49
C SER A 99 4.24 -16.05 -10.30
N ALA A 100 5.01 -16.20 -9.21
CA ALA A 100 4.56 -16.86 -7.98
C ALA A 100 3.37 -16.13 -7.34
N LEU A 101 3.42 -14.78 -7.30
CA LEU A 101 2.35 -13.97 -6.73
C LEU A 101 1.08 -13.98 -7.58
N LEU A 102 1.20 -13.93 -8.91
CA LEU A 102 0.06 -14.00 -9.83
C LEU A 102 -0.65 -15.35 -9.80
N ALA A 103 0.02 -16.42 -9.37
CA ALA A 103 -0.61 -17.73 -9.17
C ALA A 103 -1.61 -17.76 -8.00
N LEU A 104 -1.59 -16.77 -7.10
CA LEU A 104 -2.48 -16.68 -5.94
C LEU A 104 -3.83 -16.09 -6.35
N ASP A 105 -4.91 -16.64 -5.78
CA ASP A 105 -6.28 -16.18 -6.06
C ASP A 105 -6.48 -14.72 -5.57
N GLY A 106 -7.05 -13.90 -6.45
CA GLY A 106 -7.31 -12.49 -6.13
C GLY A 106 -6.10 -11.57 -6.24
N VAL A 107 -4.94 -12.08 -6.62
CA VAL A 107 -3.73 -11.30 -6.87
C VAL A 107 -3.60 -11.01 -8.36
N GLY A 108 -3.84 -9.75 -8.73
CA GLY A 108 -3.57 -9.23 -10.06
C GLY A 108 -2.21 -8.52 -10.15
N PRO A 109 -1.82 -8.03 -11.33
CA PRO A 109 -0.51 -7.41 -11.56
C PRO A 109 -0.17 -6.30 -10.55
N LYS A 110 -1.11 -5.38 -10.31
CA LYS A 110 -0.92 -4.28 -9.36
C LYS A 110 -0.69 -4.76 -7.92
N VAL A 111 -1.44 -5.80 -7.48
CA VAL A 111 -1.29 -6.37 -6.13
C VAL A 111 0.03 -7.13 -6.04
N ALA A 112 0.40 -7.90 -7.06
CA ALA A 112 1.68 -8.59 -7.13
C ALA A 112 2.86 -7.62 -7.00
N ASP A 113 2.87 -6.52 -7.79
CA ASP A 113 3.92 -5.51 -7.67
C ASP A 113 3.90 -4.77 -6.31
N CYS A 114 2.73 -4.56 -5.69
CA CYS A 114 2.67 -4.02 -4.32
C CYS A 114 3.35 -4.95 -3.32
N VAL A 115 3.06 -6.25 -3.36
CA VAL A 115 3.68 -7.24 -2.46
C VAL A 115 5.17 -7.33 -2.74
N ALA A 116 5.56 -7.40 -4.01
CA ALA A 116 6.95 -7.45 -4.44
C ALA A 116 7.75 -6.25 -3.90
N LEU A 117 7.23 -5.03 -4.07
CA LEU A 117 7.91 -3.81 -3.64
C LEU A 117 7.95 -3.66 -2.11
N PHE A 118 6.80 -3.84 -1.43
CA PHE A 118 6.70 -3.47 -0.02
C PHE A 118 7.06 -4.59 0.95
N SER A 119 7.07 -5.84 0.50
CA SER A 119 7.27 -7.00 1.36
C SER A 119 8.41 -7.92 0.92
N LEU A 120 8.80 -7.86 -0.36
CA LEU A 120 9.78 -8.78 -0.93
C LEU A 120 11.02 -8.07 -1.50
N ASP A 121 11.25 -6.81 -1.13
CA ASP A 121 12.43 -6.00 -1.47
C ASP A 121 12.72 -5.86 -2.98
N GLN A 122 11.70 -6.05 -3.83
CA GLN A 122 11.81 -5.88 -5.29
C GLN A 122 11.67 -4.39 -5.63
N VAL A 123 12.75 -3.63 -5.48
CA VAL A 123 12.76 -2.16 -5.59
C VAL A 123 12.43 -1.63 -6.99
N ASP A 124 12.49 -2.48 -8.00
CA ASP A 124 12.13 -2.22 -9.40
C ASP A 124 10.68 -2.61 -9.75
N ALA A 125 9.92 -3.16 -8.79
CA ALA A 125 8.49 -3.43 -8.97
C ALA A 125 7.70 -2.12 -8.97
N ILE A 126 6.85 -1.95 -9.99
CA ILE A 126 6.08 -0.73 -10.20
C ILE A 126 4.58 -1.06 -10.13
N PRO A 127 3.92 -0.84 -8.99
CA PRO A 127 2.47 -1.02 -8.88
C PRO A 127 1.72 0.01 -9.71
N VAL A 128 1.43 -0.29 -10.97
CA VAL A 128 0.73 0.62 -11.87
C VAL A 128 -0.76 0.58 -11.58
N ASP A 129 -1.30 1.67 -11.10
CA ASP A 129 -2.75 1.90 -11.02
C ASP A 129 -3.18 3.05 -11.96
N THR A 130 -4.43 3.42 -11.92
CA THR A 130 -4.97 4.52 -12.74
C THR A 130 -4.31 5.87 -12.44
N HIS A 131 -3.83 6.08 -11.21
CA HIS A 131 -3.14 7.32 -10.83
C HIS A 131 -1.74 7.34 -11.43
N VAL A 132 -0.98 6.27 -11.27
CA VAL A 132 0.36 6.11 -11.82
C VAL A 132 0.32 6.21 -13.35
N TRP A 133 -0.65 5.57 -13.99
CA TRP A 133 -0.84 5.68 -15.43
C TRP A 133 -1.13 7.12 -15.87
N ARG A 134 -2.02 7.86 -15.16
CA ARG A 134 -2.27 9.28 -15.45
C ARG A 134 -1.03 10.14 -15.31
N ILE A 135 -0.22 9.92 -14.29
CA ILE A 135 1.06 10.62 -14.11
C ILE A 135 2.01 10.29 -15.26
N ALA A 136 2.11 9.02 -15.65
CA ALA A 136 2.92 8.61 -16.79
C ALA A 136 2.49 9.32 -18.08
N CYS A 137 1.18 9.40 -18.36
CA CYS A 137 0.64 10.10 -19.53
C CYS A 137 0.92 11.60 -19.51
N ARG A 138 0.78 12.23 -18.35
CA ARG A 138 0.90 13.69 -18.21
C ARG A 138 2.36 14.15 -18.26
N ASP A 139 3.25 13.46 -17.52
CA ASP A 139 4.57 13.99 -17.18
C ASP A 139 5.72 13.31 -17.95
N TYR A 140 5.49 12.12 -18.52
CA TYR A 140 6.59 11.32 -19.05
C TYR A 140 6.38 10.84 -20.50
N ASP A 141 5.20 10.38 -20.85
CA ASP A 141 4.91 9.83 -22.20
C ASP A 141 3.47 10.11 -22.61
N THR A 142 3.27 11.23 -23.29
CA THR A 142 1.95 11.68 -23.76
C THR A 142 1.29 10.69 -24.73
N SER A 143 2.06 9.84 -25.42
CA SER A 143 1.51 8.85 -26.34
C SER A 143 0.71 7.73 -25.62
N LEU A 144 0.93 7.55 -24.30
CA LEU A 144 0.11 6.66 -23.47
C LEU A 144 -1.34 7.14 -23.34
N SER A 145 -1.61 8.42 -23.58
CA SER A 145 -2.98 8.98 -23.53
C SER A 145 -3.88 8.45 -24.66
N ALA A 146 -3.28 7.94 -25.75
CA ALA A 146 -4.01 7.27 -26.82
C ALA A 146 -4.56 5.89 -26.41
N CYS A 147 -4.03 5.30 -25.31
CA CYS A 147 -4.50 4.02 -24.79
C CYS A 147 -5.81 4.22 -24.02
N ARG A 148 -6.85 3.45 -24.38
CA ARG A 148 -8.19 3.57 -23.77
C ARG A 148 -8.31 2.85 -22.42
N SER A 149 -7.43 1.91 -22.14
CA SER A 149 -7.45 1.08 -20.93
C SER A 149 -6.05 0.63 -20.53
N LEU A 150 -5.90 0.27 -19.26
CA LEU A 150 -4.67 -0.28 -18.71
C LEU A 150 -4.57 -1.78 -19.06
N THR A 151 -4.26 -2.07 -20.32
CA THR A 151 -3.99 -3.44 -20.78
C THR A 151 -2.67 -3.95 -20.20
N PRO A 152 -2.39 -5.26 -20.19
CA PRO A 152 -1.09 -5.79 -19.76
C PRO A 152 0.09 -5.13 -20.46
N ALA A 153 -0.01 -4.88 -21.76
CA ALA A 153 1.05 -4.20 -22.53
C ALA A 153 1.26 -2.74 -22.09
N VAL A 154 0.17 -2.02 -21.81
CA VAL A 154 0.24 -0.64 -21.26
C VAL A 154 0.82 -0.65 -19.86
N TYR A 155 0.43 -1.63 -19.03
CA TYR A 155 0.95 -1.83 -17.68
C TYR A 155 2.47 -1.98 -17.68
N GLU A 156 3.00 -2.91 -18.49
CA GLU A 156 4.45 -3.13 -18.59
C GLU A 156 5.15 -1.90 -19.18
N ARG A 157 4.59 -1.27 -20.21
CA ARG A 157 5.18 -0.05 -20.80
C ARG A 157 5.32 1.08 -19.77
N VAL A 158 4.33 1.28 -18.91
CA VAL A 158 4.40 2.26 -17.82
C VAL A 158 5.46 1.86 -16.80
N GLY A 159 5.49 0.58 -16.39
CA GLY A 159 6.52 0.07 -15.49
C GLY A 159 7.93 0.28 -16.06
N ASP A 160 8.17 -0.06 -17.32
CA ASP A 160 9.46 0.13 -18.00
C ASP A 160 9.87 1.59 -18.10
N LEU A 161 8.92 2.49 -18.29
CA LEU A 161 9.19 3.92 -18.32
C LEU A 161 9.76 4.39 -16.99
N PHE A 162 9.17 3.99 -15.86
CA PHE A 162 9.66 4.32 -14.53
C PHE A 162 11.02 3.65 -14.26
N ARG A 163 11.19 2.37 -14.58
CA ARG A 163 12.46 1.65 -14.42
C ARG A 163 13.61 2.32 -15.19
N ARG A 164 13.39 2.67 -16.46
CA ARG A 164 14.39 3.39 -17.26
C ARG A 164 14.72 4.79 -16.73
N ARG A 165 13.74 5.47 -16.16
CA ARG A 165 13.89 6.86 -15.69
C ARG A 165 14.58 6.96 -14.34
N PHE A 166 14.30 6.02 -13.43
CA PHE A 166 14.66 6.12 -12.02
C PHE A 166 15.57 4.98 -11.51
N GLY A 167 15.91 4.02 -12.38
CA GLY A 167 16.84 2.93 -12.05
C GLY A 167 16.39 2.09 -10.86
N ASP A 168 17.35 1.75 -10.02
CA ASP A 168 17.19 0.78 -8.92
C ASP A 168 16.16 1.16 -7.86
N HIS A 169 15.70 2.41 -7.84
CA HIS A 169 14.71 2.87 -6.86
C HIS A 169 13.36 3.25 -7.50
N ALA A 170 13.12 2.79 -8.71
CA ALA A 170 11.95 3.19 -9.50
C ALA A 170 10.61 2.97 -8.76
N GLY A 171 10.47 1.87 -8.04
CA GLY A 171 9.26 1.57 -7.26
C GLY A 171 8.99 2.57 -6.15
N TRP A 172 10.02 3.04 -5.45
CA TRP A 172 9.89 4.03 -4.39
C TRP A 172 9.63 5.43 -4.92
N VAL A 173 10.29 5.81 -6.00
CA VAL A 173 10.09 7.12 -6.65
C VAL A 173 8.69 7.23 -7.22
N GLN A 174 8.16 6.18 -7.83
CA GLN A 174 6.78 6.14 -8.30
C GLN A 174 5.79 6.46 -7.17
N ARG A 175 6.01 5.94 -5.97
CA ARG A 175 5.19 6.24 -4.80
C ARG A 175 5.30 7.71 -4.37
N ALA A 176 6.49 8.30 -4.39
CA ALA A 176 6.72 9.69 -4.02
C ALA A 176 6.13 10.67 -5.06
N ALA A 177 6.14 10.30 -6.33
CA ALA A 177 5.55 11.08 -7.42
C ALA A 177 4.01 11.08 -7.41
N THR A 178 3.40 10.14 -6.69
CA THR A 178 1.94 10.12 -6.48
C THR A 178 1.60 10.96 -5.26
N PRO A 179 1.06 12.19 -5.41
CA PRO A 179 0.67 12.99 -4.25
C PRO A 179 -0.33 12.17 -3.43
N PRO A 180 -0.26 12.24 -2.09
CA PRO A 180 -1.27 11.60 -1.27
C PRO A 180 -2.63 12.15 -1.74
N SER A 181 -3.51 11.26 -2.22
CA SER A 181 -4.90 11.63 -2.45
C SER A 181 -5.38 12.33 -1.20
N PRO A 182 -6.00 13.52 -1.28
CA PRO A 182 -6.65 14.08 -0.11
C PRO A 182 -7.59 12.99 0.38
N LEU A 183 -7.27 12.44 1.55
CA LEU A 183 -8.10 11.44 2.22
C LEU A 183 -9.49 12.06 2.33
N ARG A 184 -10.38 11.72 1.42
CA ARG A 184 -11.81 11.88 1.64
C ARG A 184 -12.14 10.86 2.73
N LEU A 185 -11.93 11.26 3.97
CA LEU A 185 -12.53 10.61 5.12
C LEU A 185 -14.03 10.80 4.96
N ALA A 186 -14.67 9.85 4.30
CA ALA A 186 -16.12 9.72 4.45
C ALA A 186 -16.37 9.56 5.95
N PRO A 187 -17.27 10.34 6.55
CA PRO A 187 -17.59 10.16 7.95
C PRO A 187 -18.04 8.71 8.15
N PRO A 188 -17.63 8.06 9.25
CA PRO A 188 -18.02 6.70 9.54
C PRO A 188 -19.55 6.66 9.59
N THR A 189 -20.15 5.95 8.66
CA THR A 189 -21.59 5.63 8.76
C THR A 189 -21.72 4.61 9.88
N HIS A 190 -21.97 5.11 11.08
CA HIS A 190 -22.41 4.27 12.18
C HIS A 190 -23.76 3.66 11.83
N ARG A 191 -23.76 2.51 11.20
CA ARG A 191 -24.92 1.62 11.28
C ARG A 191 -25.02 1.20 12.75
N ARG A 192 -25.95 1.81 13.49
CA ARG A 192 -26.39 1.26 14.75
C ARG A 192 -26.96 -0.14 14.44
N VAL A 193 -26.23 -1.17 14.85
CA VAL A 193 -26.82 -2.49 15.02
C VAL A 193 -27.68 -2.36 16.25
N ALA A 194 -29.01 -2.31 16.07
CA ALA A 194 -29.94 -2.46 17.17
C ALA A 194 -29.85 -3.94 17.62
N ILE A 195 -29.63 -4.10 18.93
CA ILE A 195 -29.74 -5.37 19.65
C ILE A 195 -31.23 -5.70 19.79
#